data_cac01e903ce1ef96bf91463e9bedf97a
#
_entry.id   cac01e903ce1ef96bf91463e9bedf97a
#
_cell.length_a   1.000
_cell.length_b   1.000
_cell.length_c   1.000
_cell.angle_alpha   90.00
_cell.angle_beta   90.00
_cell.angle_gamma   90.00
#
_symmetry.space_group_name_H-M   'P 1'
#
loop_
_entity.id
_entity.type
_entity.pdbx_description
1 polymer ?
#
loop_
_entity_poly.entity_id
_entity_poly.type
_entity_poly.pdbx_seq_one_letter_code
_entity_poly.pdbx_strand_id
1 'polypeptide(L)'
;MSNINKEMGHKMSQICVYFRKRKTFPKTGDILILCATIRVSIEVFTKQKGENSMAIKVGINGFGRIGRVVFRVLMQRRDEFELCGINLRNAELDYMAYQLKYDSIFGRFDGDIEIGENELIVNSQHIHVFSESDASLIRWADCGAEYIVESTGAFNTMEKAALHKVGGAKKVVLTAPSKDDIMPTFVVGVNEDTYTPDMDIVSNASCTTNCLAPLAKIIHQSFGIEQALMSTIHSATAKQKAVDARAGRDWRTGRSVFNNIIPSTTGAAKAVGRVIPELKGKMTGMSFRVPTNDVSVVDLTARLKTNTTYEEICKKIKEASETYMKGIVSYIADDVVSSDMLGDSHTCIFDEKAGIMLDDNFVKLIAWYDNEWGYSNKVVDLIAHMYSVDQKA
;
A
#
# COMPACT_ATOMS: atom_id res chain seq x y z
N MET A 1 7.75 -6.79 -15.20
CA MET A 1 8.52 -8.03 -15.51
C MET A 1 7.88 -9.31 -14.96
N SER A 2 7.29 -9.33 -13.76
CA SER A 2 6.76 -10.58 -13.18
C SER A 2 5.61 -11.23 -13.97
N ASN A 3 4.68 -10.46 -14.53
CA ASN A 3 3.57 -11.00 -15.34
C ASN A 3 4.03 -11.45 -16.73
N ILE A 4 4.97 -10.76 -17.36
CA ILE A 4 5.53 -11.15 -18.66
C ILE A 4 6.34 -12.43 -18.49
N ASN A 5 7.12 -12.55 -17.42
CA ASN A 5 7.89 -13.77 -17.13
C ASN A 5 6.97 -14.95 -16.76
N LYS A 6 5.84 -14.72 -16.05
CA LYS A 6 4.84 -15.77 -15.79
C LYS A 6 4.12 -16.22 -17.06
N GLU A 7 3.71 -15.28 -17.91
CA GLU A 7 3.01 -15.60 -19.15
C GLU A 7 3.94 -16.22 -20.21
N MET A 8 5.17 -15.73 -20.31
CA MET A 8 6.23 -16.38 -21.10
C MET A 8 6.58 -17.76 -20.53
N GLY A 9 6.73 -17.90 -19.22
CA GLY A 9 6.95 -19.19 -18.57
C GLY A 9 5.82 -20.17 -18.83
N HIS A 10 4.56 -19.73 -18.79
CA HIS A 10 3.40 -20.56 -19.10
C HIS A 10 3.36 -20.98 -20.58
N LYS A 11 3.62 -20.07 -21.52
CA LYS A 11 3.71 -20.37 -22.96
C LYS A 11 4.90 -21.25 -23.30
N MET A 12 6.07 -21.02 -22.69
CA MET A 12 7.24 -21.89 -22.82
C MET A 12 6.97 -23.30 -22.27
N SER A 13 6.29 -23.41 -21.13
CA SER A 13 5.86 -24.68 -20.57
C SER A 13 4.92 -25.44 -21.50
N GLN A 14 3.94 -24.77 -22.12
CA GLN A 14 3.02 -25.37 -23.10
C GLN A 14 3.76 -25.82 -24.35
N ILE A 15 4.76 -25.09 -24.85
CA ILE A 15 5.60 -25.43 -25.98
C ILE A 15 6.47 -26.64 -25.63
N CYS A 16 7.09 -26.70 -24.45
CA CYS A 16 7.84 -27.84 -23.98
C CYS A 16 6.98 -29.10 -23.85
N VAL A 17 5.74 -28.96 -23.36
CA VAL A 17 4.78 -30.08 -23.28
C VAL A 17 4.38 -30.57 -24.68
N TYR A 18 4.17 -29.66 -25.64
CA TYR A 18 3.84 -30.00 -27.03
C TYR A 18 4.95 -30.81 -27.70
N PHE A 19 6.23 -30.40 -27.57
CA PHE A 19 7.37 -31.14 -28.13
C PHE A 19 7.64 -32.45 -27.38
N ARG A 20 7.44 -32.50 -26.06
CA ARG A 20 7.61 -33.73 -25.26
C ARG A 20 6.60 -34.82 -25.63
N LYS A 21 5.39 -34.46 -26.04
CA LYS A 21 4.33 -35.39 -26.50
C LYS A 21 4.64 -35.97 -27.90
N ARG A 22 5.43 -35.27 -28.74
CA ARG A 22 5.71 -35.72 -30.13
C ARG A 22 6.99 -36.53 -30.30
N LYS A 23 7.82 -36.69 -29.27
CA LYS A 23 9.10 -37.42 -29.31
C LYS A 23 10.06 -37.03 -30.47
N THR A 24 9.92 -35.80 -31.02
CA THR A 24 10.74 -35.27 -32.12
C THR A 24 11.41 -33.98 -31.68
N PHE A 25 12.73 -33.89 -31.93
CA PHE A 25 13.45 -32.62 -31.74
C PHE A 25 13.05 -31.62 -32.84
N PRO A 26 12.84 -30.31 -32.53
CA PRO A 26 12.52 -29.32 -33.55
C PRO A 26 13.69 -29.18 -34.53
N LYS A 27 13.37 -29.13 -35.81
CA LYS A 27 14.38 -28.84 -36.87
C LYS A 27 14.78 -27.35 -36.75
N THR A 28 15.96 -27.02 -37.24
CA THR A 28 16.52 -25.65 -37.18
C THR A 28 15.58 -24.60 -37.73
N GLY A 29 14.74 -24.95 -38.72
CA GLY A 29 13.71 -24.07 -39.27
C GLY A 29 12.55 -23.75 -38.30
N ASP A 30 12.15 -24.72 -37.48
CA ASP A 30 11.06 -24.53 -36.49
C ASP A 30 11.49 -23.59 -35.34
N ILE A 31 12.80 -23.67 -34.99
CA ILE A 31 13.40 -22.76 -33.97
C ILE A 31 13.45 -21.32 -34.49
N LEU A 32 13.82 -21.13 -35.76
CA LEU A 32 13.85 -19.80 -36.39
C LEU A 32 12.47 -19.16 -36.49
N ILE A 33 11.46 -19.94 -36.87
CA ILE A 33 10.06 -19.48 -36.91
C ILE A 33 9.56 -19.11 -35.50
N LEU A 34 9.89 -19.90 -34.47
CA LEU A 34 9.54 -19.67 -33.11
C LEU A 34 10.20 -18.37 -32.56
N CYS A 35 11.49 -18.19 -32.84
CA CYS A 35 12.23 -16.97 -32.48
C CYS A 35 11.68 -15.74 -33.22
N ALA A 36 11.32 -15.84 -34.49
CA ALA A 36 10.70 -14.77 -35.26
C ALA A 36 9.30 -14.41 -34.72
N THR A 37 8.49 -15.41 -34.37
CA THR A 37 7.14 -15.19 -33.78
C THR A 37 7.23 -14.55 -32.41
N ILE A 38 8.17 -14.97 -31.57
CA ILE A 38 8.42 -14.35 -30.25
C ILE A 38 8.92 -12.92 -30.43
N ARG A 39 9.81 -12.66 -31.39
CA ARG A 39 10.33 -11.31 -31.68
C ARG A 39 9.23 -10.37 -32.19
N VAL A 40 8.38 -10.81 -33.09
CA VAL A 40 7.22 -10.06 -33.59
C VAL A 40 6.19 -9.84 -32.46
N SER A 41 5.96 -10.82 -31.59
CA SER A 41 5.07 -10.65 -30.44
C SER A 41 5.64 -9.65 -29.44
N ILE A 42 6.94 -9.62 -29.22
CA ILE A 42 7.62 -8.64 -28.38
C ILE A 42 7.55 -7.26 -29.04
N GLU A 43 7.81 -7.14 -30.33
CA GLU A 43 7.73 -5.87 -31.06
C GLU A 43 6.30 -5.32 -31.16
N VAL A 44 5.29 -6.16 -31.33
CA VAL A 44 3.88 -5.77 -31.30
C VAL A 44 3.46 -5.34 -29.89
N PHE A 45 3.92 -6.04 -28.86
CA PHE A 45 3.63 -5.70 -27.46
C PHE A 45 4.36 -4.42 -27.01
N THR A 46 5.58 -4.21 -27.48
CA THR A 46 6.32 -2.94 -27.27
C THR A 46 5.73 -1.79 -28.09
N LYS A 47 5.18 -2.07 -29.27
CA LYS A 47 4.49 -1.05 -30.11
C LYS A 47 3.10 -0.69 -29.58
N GLN A 48 2.38 -1.59 -28.94
CA GLN A 48 1.12 -1.29 -28.24
C GLN A 48 1.32 -0.54 -26.90
N LYS A 49 2.52 -0.62 -26.28
CA LYS A 49 2.94 0.25 -25.15
C LYS A 49 3.50 1.61 -25.61
N GLY A 50 3.60 1.85 -26.91
CA GLY A 50 4.25 3.03 -27.50
C GLY A 50 3.36 4.23 -27.78
N GLU A 51 2.21 4.39 -27.13
CA GLU A 51 1.62 5.71 -26.94
C GLU A 51 2.21 6.26 -25.63
N ASN A 52 3.01 7.32 -25.74
CA ASN A 52 3.72 8.05 -24.70
C ASN A 52 2.85 8.36 -23.46
N SER A 53 2.64 7.40 -22.59
CA SER A 53 2.30 7.74 -21.21
C SER A 53 3.60 8.19 -20.55
N MET A 54 3.76 9.51 -20.36
CA MET A 54 4.86 10.02 -19.54
C MET A 54 4.74 9.41 -18.15
N ALA A 55 5.87 8.91 -17.61
CA ALA A 55 5.89 8.35 -16.25
C ALA A 55 5.41 9.40 -15.24
N ILE A 56 4.66 8.97 -14.24
CA ILE A 56 4.15 9.84 -13.18
C ILE A 56 5.31 10.28 -12.30
N LYS A 57 5.56 11.58 -12.24
CA LYS A 57 6.70 12.17 -11.54
C LYS A 57 6.41 12.36 -10.06
N VAL A 58 7.11 11.58 -9.23
CA VAL A 58 6.87 11.50 -7.78
C VAL A 58 8.04 12.05 -6.98
N GLY A 59 7.74 12.76 -5.90
CA GLY A 59 8.69 13.13 -4.85
C GLY A 59 8.29 12.49 -3.52
N ILE A 60 9.25 12.21 -2.64
CA ILE A 60 9.00 11.68 -1.29
C ILE A 60 9.51 12.68 -0.26
N ASN A 61 8.64 13.20 0.60
CA ASN A 61 9.04 13.94 1.78
C ASN A 61 9.04 13.03 3.01
N GLY A 62 10.19 12.80 3.59
CA GLY A 62 10.42 11.88 4.69
C GLY A 62 10.95 10.52 4.22
N PHE A 63 12.12 10.17 4.71
CA PHE A 63 12.77 8.90 4.38
C PHE A 63 12.79 7.94 5.59
N GLY A 64 11.69 8.01 6.37
CA GLY A 64 11.40 7.09 7.46
C GLY A 64 10.96 5.71 6.95
N ARG A 65 10.34 4.91 7.81
CA ARG A 65 9.92 3.55 7.45
C ARG A 65 9.03 3.53 6.21
N ILE A 66 7.93 4.26 6.22
CA ILE A 66 6.97 4.26 5.09
C ILE A 66 7.58 4.89 3.84
N GLY A 67 8.32 6.00 3.94
CA GLY A 67 8.99 6.60 2.77
C GLY A 67 9.92 5.64 2.05
N ARG A 68 10.69 4.82 2.80
CA ARG A 68 11.57 3.78 2.19
C ARG A 68 10.80 2.61 1.59
N VAL A 69 9.67 2.23 2.16
CA VAL A 69 8.84 1.16 1.57
C VAL A 69 8.14 1.67 0.31
N VAL A 70 7.58 2.89 0.31
CA VAL A 70 7.06 3.55 -0.90
C VAL A 70 8.14 3.65 -1.98
N PHE A 71 9.36 4.03 -1.61
CA PHE A 71 10.51 4.01 -2.53
C PHE A 71 10.67 2.64 -3.20
N ARG A 72 10.67 1.54 -2.43
CA ARG A 72 10.82 0.19 -2.96
C ARG A 72 9.68 -0.19 -3.90
N VAL A 73 8.45 0.21 -3.58
CA VAL A 73 7.27 0.00 -4.45
C VAL A 73 7.42 0.76 -5.77
N LEU A 74 7.83 2.04 -5.72
CA LEU A 74 8.07 2.86 -6.93
C LEU A 74 9.17 2.24 -7.81
N MET A 75 10.25 1.72 -7.20
CA MET A 75 11.33 1.03 -7.94
C MET A 75 10.87 -0.27 -8.63
N GLN A 76 9.83 -0.93 -8.12
CA GLN A 76 9.21 -2.08 -8.79
C GLN A 76 8.27 -1.68 -9.94
N ARG A 77 7.80 -0.43 -9.96
CA ARG A 77 6.83 0.12 -10.92
C ARG A 77 7.41 1.23 -11.79
N ARG A 78 8.69 1.15 -12.13
CA ARG A 78 9.40 2.17 -12.95
C ARG A 78 8.81 2.37 -14.35
N ASP A 79 8.04 1.43 -14.84
CA ASP A 79 7.32 1.56 -16.11
C ASP A 79 6.16 2.57 -16.03
N GLU A 80 5.66 2.86 -14.81
CA GLU A 80 4.56 3.78 -14.54
C GLU A 80 5.03 5.07 -13.85
N PHE A 81 6.06 4.97 -13.00
CA PHE A 81 6.48 6.05 -12.10
C PHE A 81 7.95 6.40 -12.26
N GLU A 82 8.23 7.68 -12.15
CA GLU A 82 9.57 8.24 -12.05
C GLU A 82 9.73 8.91 -10.67
N LEU A 83 10.59 8.37 -9.83
CA LEU A 83 10.94 9.02 -8.57
C LEU A 83 11.98 10.08 -8.83
N CYS A 84 11.60 11.36 -8.77
CA CYS A 84 12.45 12.50 -9.13
C CYS A 84 13.26 13.01 -7.94
N GLY A 85 12.71 12.98 -6.73
CA GLY A 85 13.37 13.56 -5.58
C GLY A 85 12.92 13.00 -4.24
N ILE A 86 13.81 13.12 -3.25
CA ILE A 86 13.56 12.74 -1.86
C ILE A 86 13.98 13.91 -0.97
N ASN A 87 13.16 14.25 0.02
CA ASN A 87 13.57 15.19 1.06
C ASN A 87 13.68 14.47 2.42
N LEU A 88 14.76 14.72 3.12
CA LEU A 88 14.98 14.27 4.48
C LEU A 88 15.72 15.35 5.27
N ARG A 89 15.15 15.80 6.37
CA ARG A 89 15.83 16.75 7.26
C ARG A 89 17.17 16.18 7.72
N ASN A 90 18.26 16.94 7.51
CA ASN A 90 19.63 16.50 7.76
C ASN A 90 19.97 15.24 6.95
N ALA A 91 19.80 15.30 5.63
CA ALA A 91 20.10 14.20 4.73
C ALA A 91 21.61 13.88 4.74
N GLU A 92 21.93 12.63 4.97
CA GLU A 92 23.26 12.05 4.83
C GLU A 92 23.19 10.94 3.78
N LEU A 93 23.74 11.19 2.60
CA LEU A 93 23.58 10.30 1.43
C LEU A 93 24.09 8.88 1.69
N ASP A 94 25.24 8.74 2.35
CA ASP A 94 25.81 7.44 2.72
C ASP A 94 24.86 6.65 3.61
N TYR A 95 24.27 7.31 4.60
CA TYR A 95 23.32 6.66 5.50
C TYR A 95 22.00 6.34 4.82
N MET A 96 21.50 7.20 3.92
CA MET A 96 20.31 6.92 3.11
C MET A 96 20.53 5.72 2.19
N ALA A 97 21.69 5.64 1.51
CA ALA A 97 22.06 4.51 0.68
C ALA A 97 22.15 3.20 1.51
N TYR A 98 22.77 3.27 2.70
CA TYR A 98 22.81 2.15 3.64
C TYR A 98 21.41 1.68 4.05
N GLN A 99 20.49 2.61 4.40
CA GLN A 99 19.13 2.30 4.82
C GLN A 99 18.27 1.74 3.67
N LEU A 100 18.56 2.08 2.43
CA LEU A 100 17.93 1.45 1.27
C LEU A 100 18.43 0.05 1.04
N LYS A 101 19.77 -0.13 1.14
CA LYS A 101 20.43 -1.39 0.84
C LYS A 101 20.03 -2.50 1.81
N TYR A 102 19.84 -2.16 3.09
CA TYR A 102 19.56 -3.13 4.14
C TYR A 102 18.26 -2.82 4.86
N ASP A 103 17.40 -3.82 4.94
CA ASP A 103 16.12 -3.73 5.64
C ASP A 103 15.89 -5.01 6.44
N SER A 104 15.52 -4.86 7.72
CA SER A 104 15.34 -6.00 8.61
C SER A 104 14.10 -6.85 8.31
N ILE A 105 13.16 -6.31 7.53
CA ILE A 105 11.90 -6.95 7.17
C ILE A 105 11.94 -7.41 5.72
N PHE A 106 12.21 -6.49 4.79
CA PHE A 106 12.18 -6.78 3.34
C PHE A 106 13.56 -7.18 2.78
N GLY A 107 14.56 -7.34 3.65
CA GLY A 107 15.89 -7.81 3.24
C GLY A 107 16.66 -6.79 2.40
N ARG A 108 17.67 -7.29 1.69
CA ARG A 108 18.49 -6.46 0.82
C ARG A 108 17.68 -5.92 -0.36
N PHE A 109 17.94 -4.65 -0.71
CA PHE A 109 17.40 -4.07 -1.94
C PHE A 109 18.00 -4.77 -3.15
N ASP A 110 17.13 -5.17 -4.07
CA ASP A 110 17.51 -5.79 -5.33
C ASP A 110 17.76 -4.70 -6.38
N GLY A 111 19.02 -4.27 -6.48
CA GLY A 111 19.44 -3.22 -7.41
C GLY A 111 20.72 -2.51 -6.97
N ASP A 112 21.24 -1.72 -7.89
CA ASP A 112 22.46 -0.92 -7.68
C ASP A 112 22.10 0.43 -7.03
N ILE A 113 22.91 0.86 -6.08
CA ILE A 113 22.79 2.15 -5.40
C ILE A 113 24.15 2.82 -5.42
N GLU A 114 24.21 3.97 -6.09
CA GLU A 114 25.38 4.84 -6.14
C GLU A 114 25.04 6.21 -5.54
N ILE A 115 26.05 6.95 -5.13
CA ILE A 115 25.93 8.28 -4.53
C ILE A 115 26.57 9.29 -5.46
N GLY A 116 25.78 10.29 -5.87
CA GLY A 116 26.23 11.45 -6.63
C GLY A 116 26.30 12.72 -5.78
N GLU A 117 26.45 13.85 -6.43
CA GLU A 117 26.41 15.15 -5.76
C GLU A 117 24.96 15.56 -5.52
N ASN A 118 24.50 15.55 -4.25
CA ASN A 118 23.13 15.80 -3.83
C ASN A 118 22.08 14.86 -4.48
N GLU A 119 22.47 13.64 -4.81
CA GLU A 119 21.56 12.67 -5.40
C GLU A 119 21.91 11.23 -5.01
N LEU A 120 20.92 10.35 -5.10
CA LEU A 120 21.10 8.90 -5.14
C LEU A 120 20.85 8.45 -6.58
N ILE A 121 21.74 7.59 -7.10
CA ILE A 121 21.55 6.95 -8.40
C ILE A 121 21.17 5.50 -8.15
N VAL A 122 19.93 5.14 -8.45
CA VAL A 122 19.39 3.82 -8.17
C VAL A 122 18.95 3.16 -9.46
N ASN A 123 19.60 2.05 -9.82
CA ASN A 123 19.36 1.36 -11.09
C ASN A 123 19.44 2.33 -12.30
N SER A 124 20.44 3.20 -12.32
CA SER A 124 20.67 4.25 -13.31
C SER A 124 19.63 5.39 -13.32
N GLN A 125 18.73 5.44 -12.35
CA GLN A 125 17.81 6.57 -12.17
C GLN A 125 18.40 7.58 -11.20
N HIS A 126 18.53 8.83 -11.62
CA HIS A 126 18.99 9.95 -10.81
C HIS A 126 17.84 10.47 -9.93
N ILE A 127 18.04 10.52 -8.64
CA ILE A 127 17.03 10.92 -7.65
C ILE A 127 17.64 12.04 -6.80
N HIS A 128 17.15 13.25 -7.00
CA HIS A 128 17.66 14.41 -6.25
C HIS A 128 17.35 14.30 -4.75
N VAL A 129 18.30 14.70 -3.89
CA VAL A 129 18.11 14.68 -2.44
C VAL A 129 18.14 16.09 -1.88
N PHE A 130 17.01 16.49 -1.32
CA PHE A 130 16.86 17.75 -0.58
C PHE A 130 17.11 17.51 0.92
N SER A 131 17.50 18.57 1.64
CA SER A 131 17.79 18.50 3.09
C SER A 131 17.04 19.59 3.87
N GLU A 132 15.75 19.76 3.58
CA GLU A 132 14.94 20.86 4.11
C GLU A 132 14.07 20.41 5.29
N SER A 133 13.96 21.26 6.32
CA SER A 133 13.05 21.06 7.45
C SER A 133 11.69 21.72 7.25
N ASP A 134 11.62 22.74 6.42
CA ASP A 134 10.42 23.46 6.02
C ASP A 134 9.98 23.00 4.62
N ALA A 135 8.75 22.49 4.52
CA ALA A 135 8.23 21.98 3.27
C ALA A 135 8.11 23.04 2.16
N SER A 136 8.00 24.33 2.52
CA SER A 136 7.94 25.43 1.56
C SER A 136 9.28 25.72 0.86
N LEU A 137 10.37 25.24 1.44
CA LEU A 137 11.72 25.40 0.90
C LEU A 137 12.16 24.25 0.00
N ILE A 138 11.40 23.15 -0.03
CA ILE A 138 11.70 22.01 -0.91
C ILE A 138 11.30 22.35 -2.33
N ARG A 139 12.29 22.54 -3.20
CA ARG A 139 12.08 22.96 -4.59
C ARG A 139 11.76 21.79 -5.52
N TRP A 140 10.57 21.22 -5.37
CA TRP A 140 10.12 20.06 -6.15
C TRP A 140 10.16 20.29 -7.66
N ALA A 141 9.93 21.54 -8.10
CA ALA A 141 10.02 21.91 -9.50
C ALA A 141 11.43 21.69 -10.08
N ASP A 142 12.50 21.85 -9.29
CA ASP A 142 13.88 21.70 -9.76
C ASP A 142 14.20 20.27 -10.20
N CYS A 143 13.57 19.26 -9.58
CA CYS A 143 13.68 17.86 -10.00
C CYS A 143 12.48 17.38 -10.83
N GLY A 144 11.48 18.22 -11.03
CA GLY A 144 10.28 17.93 -11.81
C GLY A 144 9.25 17.04 -11.11
N ALA A 145 9.33 16.85 -9.79
CA ALA A 145 8.36 16.08 -9.03
C ALA A 145 7.00 16.81 -8.97
N GLU A 146 5.93 16.14 -9.36
CA GLU A 146 4.58 16.69 -9.42
C GLU A 146 3.67 16.17 -8.32
N TYR A 147 3.74 14.87 -8.01
CA TYR A 147 2.97 14.19 -6.95
C TYR A 147 3.88 13.91 -5.77
N ILE A 148 3.56 14.47 -4.61
CA ILE A 148 4.42 14.36 -3.42
C ILE A 148 3.81 13.40 -2.41
N VAL A 149 4.57 12.38 -2.04
CA VAL A 149 4.28 11.48 -0.92
C VAL A 149 4.75 12.13 0.37
N GLU A 150 3.83 12.59 1.21
CA GLU A 150 4.15 13.16 2.52
C GLU A 150 4.18 12.04 3.59
N SER A 151 5.36 11.62 4.00
CA SER A 151 5.58 10.50 4.92
C SER A 151 6.32 10.85 6.21
N THR A 152 6.47 12.14 6.52
CA THR A 152 7.11 12.59 7.76
C THR A 152 6.21 12.51 8.99
N GLY A 153 4.88 12.61 8.79
CA GLY A 153 3.90 12.76 9.86
C GLY A 153 3.93 14.14 10.55
N ALA A 154 4.73 15.09 10.04
CA ALA A 154 4.80 16.47 10.55
C ALA A 154 3.78 17.39 9.86
N PHE A 155 3.50 17.18 8.57
CA PHE A 155 2.66 18.02 7.73
C PHE A 155 1.28 17.39 7.48
N ASN A 156 0.60 16.96 8.53
CA ASN A 156 -0.63 16.18 8.47
C ASN A 156 -1.91 17.01 8.71
N THR A 157 -1.88 18.29 8.33
CA THR A 157 -3.07 19.17 8.19
C THR A 157 -3.06 19.78 6.79
N MET A 158 -4.22 20.19 6.28
CA MET A 158 -4.36 20.83 4.97
C MET A 158 -3.40 22.01 4.83
N GLU A 159 -3.36 22.90 5.83
CA GLU A 159 -2.48 24.07 5.84
C GLU A 159 -0.99 23.70 5.72
N LYS A 160 -0.54 22.72 6.50
CA LYS A 160 0.86 22.32 6.50
C LYS A 160 1.26 21.59 5.23
N ALA A 161 0.41 20.69 4.74
CA ALA A 161 0.67 19.96 3.51
C ALA A 161 0.67 20.88 2.29
N ALA A 162 -0.09 21.98 2.32
CA ALA A 162 -0.10 23.00 1.26
C ALA A 162 1.26 23.69 1.06
N LEU A 163 2.15 23.66 2.06
CA LEU A 163 3.51 24.23 1.94
C LEU A 163 4.32 23.57 0.81
N HIS A 164 4.07 22.31 0.49
CA HIS A 164 4.73 21.64 -0.65
C HIS A 164 4.41 22.29 -2.00
N LYS A 165 3.25 22.93 -2.13
CA LYS A 165 2.85 23.60 -3.37
C LYS A 165 3.71 24.84 -3.67
N VAL A 166 4.26 25.47 -2.63
CA VAL A 166 5.20 26.61 -2.79
C VAL A 166 6.45 26.17 -3.56
N GLY A 167 6.92 24.94 -3.35
CA GLY A 167 8.06 24.35 -4.03
C GLY A 167 7.75 23.75 -5.42
N GLY A 168 6.49 23.86 -5.88
CA GLY A 168 6.09 23.40 -7.23
C GLY A 168 5.36 22.06 -7.25
N ALA A 169 5.03 21.45 -6.11
CA ALA A 169 4.18 20.27 -6.08
C ALA A 169 2.78 20.57 -6.64
N LYS A 170 2.27 19.72 -7.52
CA LYS A 170 0.89 19.79 -8.02
C LYS A 170 -0.07 19.13 -7.04
N LYS A 171 0.28 17.93 -6.57
CA LYS A 171 -0.54 17.10 -5.69
C LYS A 171 0.27 16.60 -4.50
N VAL A 172 -0.40 16.42 -3.36
CA VAL A 172 0.21 15.90 -2.13
C VAL A 172 -0.63 14.76 -1.57
N VAL A 173 -0.03 13.61 -1.36
CA VAL A 173 -0.68 12.42 -0.75
C VAL A 173 -0.05 12.16 0.61
N LEU A 174 -0.83 12.33 1.67
CA LEU A 174 -0.39 12.03 3.03
C LEU A 174 -0.44 10.52 3.30
N THR A 175 0.63 9.98 3.86
CA THR A 175 0.70 8.58 4.31
C THR A 175 0.25 8.42 5.78
N ALA A 176 -0.69 9.24 6.21
CA ALA A 176 -1.25 9.23 7.56
C ALA A 176 -2.66 9.84 7.56
N PRO A 177 -3.49 9.50 8.54
CA PRO A 177 -4.75 10.20 8.73
C PRO A 177 -4.52 11.70 8.97
N SER A 178 -5.32 12.53 8.32
CA SER A 178 -5.31 13.97 8.59
C SER A 178 -5.71 14.27 10.02
N LYS A 179 -5.11 15.29 10.59
CA LYS A 179 -5.49 15.84 11.91
C LYS A 179 -6.64 16.83 11.85
N ASP A 180 -6.97 17.34 10.68
CA ASP A 180 -8.14 18.14 10.43
C ASP A 180 -9.26 17.31 9.77
N ASP A 181 -10.48 17.84 9.76
CA ASP A 181 -11.65 17.18 9.20
C ASP A 181 -11.96 17.61 7.75
N ILE A 182 -11.20 18.57 7.21
CA ILE A 182 -11.44 19.14 5.88
C ILE A 182 -10.70 18.43 4.77
N MET A 183 -9.63 17.69 5.09
CA MET A 183 -8.81 17.00 4.09
C MET A 183 -9.55 15.78 3.52
N PRO A 184 -9.74 15.70 2.20
CA PRO A 184 -10.26 14.51 1.56
C PRO A 184 -9.44 13.27 1.93
N THR A 185 -10.14 12.19 2.26
CA THR A 185 -9.51 10.95 2.70
C THR A 185 -9.99 9.81 1.83
N PHE A 186 -9.06 9.05 1.28
CA PHE A 186 -9.35 7.95 0.37
C PHE A 186 -8.82 6.62 0.88
N VAL A 187 -9.56 5.58 0.54
CA VAL A 187 -9.13 4.18 0.63
C VAL A 187 -9.42 3.54 -0.72
N VAL A 188 -8.37 3.10 -1.40
CA VAL A 188 -8.49 2.45 -2.72
C VAL A 188 -9.38 1.23 -2.64
N GLY A 189 -10.34 1.11 -3.58
CA GLY A 189 -11.41 0.11 -3.59
C GLY A 189 -12.66 0.53 -2.81
N VAL A 190 -12.61 1.64 -2.08
CA VAL A 190 -13.74 2.08 -1.25
C VAL A 190 -14.39 3.34 -1.76
N ASN A 191 -13.63 4.42 -1.95
CA ASN A 191 -14.17 5.72 -2.31
C ASN A 191 -13.26 6.56 -3.23
N GLU A 192 -12.24 5.99 -3.84
CA GLU A 192 -11.32 6.72 -4.73
C GLU A 192 -12.02 7.29 -5.96
N ASP A 193 -13.14 6.72 -6.34
CA ASP A 193 -14.01 7.19 -7.44
C ASP A 193 -14.62 8.58 -7.17
N THR A 194 -14.59 9.03 -5.92
CA THR A 194 -15.04 10.38 -5.53
C THR A 194 -13.94 11.45 -5.64
N TYR A 195 -12.72 11.08 -6.05
CA TYR A 195 -11.65 12.03 -6.29
C TYR A 195 -11.95 12.93 -7.49
N THR A 196 -11.66 14.22 -7.33
CA THR A 196 -11.78 15.22 -8.40
C THR A 196 -10.48 16.04 -8.55
N PRO A 197 -10.15 16.57 -9.74
CA PRO A 197 -8.88 17.23 -10.01
C PRO A 197 -8.60 18.50 -9.18
N ASP A 198 -9.60 19.10 -8.58
CA ASP A 198 -9.46 20.21 -7.64
C ASP A 198 -8.97 19.83 -6.24
N MET A 199 -8.94 18.52 -5.95
CA MET A 199 -8.41 17.98 -4.70
C MET A 199 -6.89 17.84 -4.75
N ASP A 200 -6.16 18.92 -4.47
CA ASP A 200 -4.70 18.93 -4.55
C ASP A 200 -4.00 18.19 -3.41
N ILE A 201 -4.66 18.08 -2.26
CA ILE A 201 -4.08 17.49 -1.05
C ILE A 201 -5.05 16.47 -0.48
N VAL A 202 -4.60 15.22 -0.37
CA VAL A 202 -5.43 14.10 0.06
C VAL A 202 -4.70 13.22 1.07
N SER A 203 -5.46 12.47 1.84
CA SER A 203 -4.93 11.46 2.77
C SER A 203 -5.27 10.06 2.30
N ASN A 204 -4.27 9.15 2.31
CA ASN A 204 -4.47 7.72 2.10
C ASN A 204 -4.91 6.98 3.39
N ALA A 205 -5.49 7.71 4.37
CA ALA A 205 -5.89 7.17 5.66
C ALA A 205 -4.74 6.44 6.42
N SER A 206 -5.05 5.44 7.24
CA SER A 206 -4.07 4.58 7.92
C SER A 206 -4.05 3.18 7.33
N CYS A 207 -2.97 2.42 7.61
CA CYS A 207 -2.88 1.02 7.22
C CYS A 207 -4.05 0.18 7.77
N THR A 208 -4.43 0.39 9.02
CA THR A 208 -5.59 -0.28 9.64
C THR A 208 -6.90 0.11 8.95
N THR A 209 -7.08 1.38 8.57
CA THR A 209 -8.28 1.82 7.83
C THR A 209 -8.32 1.17 6.44
N ASN A 210 -7.16 1.03 5.78
CA ASN A 210 -7.05 0.37 4.48
C ASN A 210 -7.38 -1.14 4.54
N CYS A 211 -7.20 -1.78 5.68
CA CYS A 211 -7.67 -3.17 5.90
C CYS A 211 -9.17 -3.20 6.23
N LEU A 212 -9.60 -2.37 7.18
CA LEU A 212 -10.94 -2.42 7.73
C LEU A 212 -12.02 -1.95 6.76
N ALA A 213 -11.77 -0.88 6.00
CA ALA A 213 -12.80 -0.25 5.16
C ALA A 213 -13.24 -1.14 3.99
N PRO A 214 -12.38 -1.83 3.23
CA PRO A 214 -12.80 -2.80 2.23
C PRO A 214 -13.64 -3.94 2.80
N LEU A 215 -13.22 -4.54 3.92
CA LEU A 215 -14.00 -5.57 4.61
C LEU A 215 -15.37 -5.04 5.04
N ALA A 216 -15.41 -3.88 5.69
CA ALA A 216 -16.64 -3.25 6.14
C ALA A 216 -17.58 -2.90 4.97
N LYS A 217 -17.04 -2.45 3.80
CA LYS A 217 -17.80 -2.17 2.59
C LYS A 217 -18.52 -3.42 2.10
N ILE A 218 -17.80 -4.54 1.95
CA ILE A 218 -18.37 -5.82 1.49
C ILE A 218 -19.51 -6.26 2.43
N ILE A 219 -19.26 -6.27 3.74
CA ILE A 219 -20.23 -6.71 4.74
C ILE A 219 -21.42 -5.77 4.81
N HIS A 220 -21.17 -4.46 4.76
CA HIS A 220 -22.28 -3.47 4.83
C HIS A 220 -23.17 -3.52 3.61
N GLN A 221 -22.60 -3.66 2.41
CA GLN A 221 -23.38 -3.77 1.17
C GLN A 221 -24.16 -5.07 1.07
N SER A 222 -23.63 -6.18 1.61
CA SER A 222 -24.26 -7.49 1.52
C SER A 222 -25.31 -7.73 2.62
N PHE A 223 -25.04 -7.32 3.85
CA PHE A 223 -25.84 -7.70 5.02
C PHE A 223 -26.27 -6.51 5.88
N GLY A 224 -25.69 -5.31 5.64
CA GLY A 224 -25.87 -4.14 6.49
C GLY A 224 -25.15 -4.30 7.85
N ILE A 225 -24.32 -3.34 8.23
CA ILE A 225 -23.76 -3.28 9.58
C ILE A 225 -24.66 -2.36 10.42
N GLU A 226 -25.18 -2.87 11.52
CA GLU A 226 -25.92 -2.10 12.51
C GLU A 226 -24.95 -1.39 13.43
N GLN A 227 -24.03 -2.13 14.04
CA GLN A 227 -22.95 -1.63 14.88
C GLN A 227 -21.77 -2.61 14.88
N ALA A 228 -20.57 -2.08 15.14
CA ALA A 228 -19.38 -2.91 15.19
C ALA A 228 -18.31 -2.38 16.15
N LEU A 229 -17.55 -3.31 16.71
CA LEU A 229 -16.32 -3.04 17.46
C LEU A 229 -15.15 -3.66 16.72
N MET A 230 -14.05 -2.92 16.61
CA MET A 230 -12.83 -3.39 16.00
C MET A 230 -11.68 -3.37 17.00
N SER A 231 -10.95 -4.47 17.06
CA SER A 231 -9.63 -4.51 17.68
C SER A 231 -8.58 -4.75 16.60
N THR A 232 -7.48 -3.99 16.61
CA THR A 232 -6.34 -4.37 15.80
C THR A 232 -5.20 -4.84 16.70
N ILE A 233 -4.73 -6.06 16.46
CA ILE A 233 -3.51 -6.60 17.02
C ILE A 233 -2.40 -6.19 16.04
N HIS A 234 -1.65 -5.17 16.42
CA HIS A 234 -0.80 -4.43 15.50
C HIS A 234 0.68 -4.62 15.83
N SER A 235 1.49 -4.85 14.81
CA SER A 235 2.94 -4.91 14.92
C SER A 235 3.52 -3.64 15.55
N ALA A 236 4.73 -3.76 16.09
CA ALA A 236 5.51 -2.64 16.57
C ALA A 236 5.85 -1.69 15.41
N THR A 237 5.85 -0.40 15.70
CA THR A 237 6.28 0.64 14.75
C THR A 237 7.40 1.47 15.37
N ALA A 238 8.05 2.33 14.61
CA ALA A 238 9.10 3.21 15.11
C ALA A 238 8.69 4.09 16.31
N LYS A 239 7.39 4.18 16.61
CA LYS A 239 6.86 4.89 17.77
C LYS A 239 7.03 4.11 19.07
N GLN A 240 7.01 2.78 19.03
CA GLN A 240 7.21 1.92 20.18
C GLN A 240 8.67 1.97 20.68
N LYS A 241 8.86 1.75 21.97
CA LYS A 241 10.19 1.77 22.61
C LYS A 241 10.74 0.35 22.72
N ALA A 242 12.03 0.18 22.49
CA ALA A 242 12.71 -1.09 22.73
C ALA A 242 12.88 -1.37 24.24
N VAL A 243 13.17 -0.30 25.03
CA VAL A 243 13.25 -0.32 26.49
C VAL A 243 12.37 0.79 27.07
N ASP A 244 11.95 0.65 28.33
CA ASP A 244 11.12 1.67 28.98
C ASP A 244 11.78 3.06 28.89
N ALA A 245 11.04 4.02 28.35
CA ALA A 245 11.52 5.38 28.13
C ALA A 245 10.39 6.40 28.35
N ARG A 246 10.75 7.67 28.40
CA ARG A 246 9.77 8.75 28.56
C ARG A 246 8.77 8.73 27.41
N ALA A 247 7.50 8.77 27.75
CA ALA A 247 6.38 8.97 26.83
C ALA A 247 5.78 10.37 27.01
N GLY A 248 4.99 10.80 26.02
CA GLY A 248 4.19 12.01 26.12
C GLY A 248 2.94 11.79 27.01
N ARG A 249 1.75 12.10 26.46
CA ARG A 249 0.45 11.97 27.19
C ARG A 249 0.02 10.53 27.41
N ASP A 250 0.35 9.63 26.49
CA ASP A 250 0.05 8.20 26.60
C ASP A 250 1.26 7.46 27.19
N TRP A 251 1.23 7.21 28.48
CA TRP A 251 2.33 6.57 29.18
C TRP A 251 2.62 5.15 28.75
N ARG A 252 1.61 4.43 28.22
CA ARG A 252 1.76 3.07 27.71
C ARG A 252 2.71 3.00 26.52
N THR A 253 2.78 4.04 25.68
CA THR A 253 3.71 4.10 24.55
C THR A 253 5.18 4.23 24.96
N GLY A 254 5.47 4.57 26.23
CA GLY A 254 6.81 4.59 26.80
C GLY A 254 7.32 3.23 27.27
N ARG A 255 6.46 2.21 27.32
CA ARG A 255 6.84 0.87 27.75
C ARG A 255 7.50 0.11 26.60
N SER A 256 8.45 -0.78 26.97
CA SER A 256 9.09 -1.67 26.02
C SER A 256 8.07 -2.54 25.28
N VAL A 257 8.18 -2.60 23.95
CA VAL A 257 7.30 -3.47 23.15
C VAL A 257 7.70 -4.94 23.27
N PHE A 258 8.97 -5.20 23.52
CA PHE A 258 9.44 -6.56 23.68
C PHE A 258 8.79 -7.32 24.79
N ASN A 259 8.33 -8.03 25.29
CA ASN A 259 7.68 -8.65 26.45
C ASN A 259 6.34 -8.01 26.87
N ASN A 260 5.73 -7.15 26.06
CA ASN A 260 4.46 -6.51 26.42
C ASN A 260 3.43 -6.59 25.31
N ILE A 261 2.15 -6.72 25.71
CA ILE A 261 0.98 -6.39 24.90
C ILE A 261 0.52 -5.01 25.37
N ILE A 262 0.59 -4.01 24.49
CA ILE A 262 0.37 -2.61 24.84
C ILE A 262 -0.96 -2.12 24.28
N PRO A 263 -2.02 -1.94 25.11
CA PRO A 263 -3.25 -1.32 24.68
C PRO A 263 -3.00 0.13 24.22
N SER A 264 -3.58 0.51 23.09
CA SER A 264 -3.44 1.84 22.51
C SER A 264 -4.74 2.27 21.83
N THR A 265 -4.95 3.56 21.74
CA THR A 265 -6.08 4.11 20.98
C THR A 265 -5.81 4.03 19.49
N THR A 266 -6.89 3.87 18.69
CA THR A 266 -6.85 4.02 17.24
C THR A 266 -8.04 4.80 16.74
N GLY A 267 -7.79 5.64 15.73
CA GLY A 267 -8.86 6.35 15.01
C GLY A 267 -9.40 5.58 13.81
N ALA A 268 -8.84 4.40 13.50
CA ALA A 268 -9.10 3.69 12.25
C ALA A 268 -10.58 3.35 12.04
N ALA A 269 -11.27 2.84 13.08
CA ALA A 269 -12.68 2.51 12.97
C ALA A 269 -13.57 3.74 12.76
N LYS A 270 -13.23 4.87 13.41
CA LYS A 270 -13.93 6.15 13.19
C LYS A 270 -13.65 6.70 11.78
N ALA A 271 -12.43 6.48 11.27
CA ALA A 271 -12.05 6.93 9.93
C ALA A 271 -12.83 6.19 8.83
N VAL A 272 -13.30 4.96 9.07
CA VAL A 272 -14.21 4.27 8.13
C VAL A 272 -15.45 5.09 7.83
N GLY A 273 -16.02 5.80 8.81
CA GLY A 273 -17.16 6.69 8.61
C GLY A 273 -16.87 7.95 7.77
N ARG A 274 -15.60 8.24 7.42
CA ARG A 274 -15.24 9.28 6.45
C ARG A 274 -15.27 8.76 5.02
N VAL A 275 -14.92 7.49 4.81
CA VAL A 275 -14.84 6.86 3.49
C VAL A 275 -16.10 6.05 3.14
N ILE A 276 -16.89 5.66 4.16
CA ILE A 276 -18.21 5.02 4.04
C ILE A 276 -19.17 5.78 4.98
N PRO A 277 -19.81 6.86 4.50
CA PRO A 277 -20.63 7.74 5.34
C PRO A 277 -21.78 7.04 6.09
N GLU A 278 -22.32 5.96 5.54
CA GLU A 278 -23.41 5.16 6.14
C GLU A 278 -22.96 4.44 7.43
N LEU A 279 -21.67 4.28 7.63
CA LEU A 279 -21.08 3.68 8.83
C LEU A 279 -20.65 4.72 9.89
N LYS A 280 -20.87 6.02 9.63
CA LYS A 280 -20.54 7.08 10.59
C LYS A 280 -21.29 6.87 11.90
N GLY A 281 -20.54 6.76 12.99
CA GLY A 281 -21.10 6.56 14.34
C GLY A 281 -21.48 5.11 14.69
N LYS A 282 -21.38 4.17 13.72
CA LYS A 282 -21.71 2.76 13.96
C LYS A 282 -20.52 1.89 14.35
N MET A 283 -19.30 2.43 14.20
CA MET A 283 -18.07 1.70 14.46
C MET A 283 -17.12 2.48 15.37
N THR A 284 -16.50 1.77 16.30
CA THR A 284 -15.36 2.25 17.08
C THR A 284 -14.38 1.12 17.33
N GLY A 285 -13.20 1.42 17.89
CA GLY A 285 -12.22 0.38 18.11
C GLY A 285 -11.01 0.81 18.92
N MET A 286 -10.13 -0.16 19.15
CA MET A 286 -8.88 -0.02 19.87
C MET A 286 -7.76 -0.82 19.22
N SER A 287 -6.55 -0.63 19.69
CA SER A 287 -5.35 -1.32 19.19
C SER A 287 -4.61 -1.99 20.34
N PHE A 288 -4.02 -3.15 20.07
CA PHE A 288 -3.00 -3.77 20.91
C PHE A 288 -1.69 -3.81 20.12
N ARG A 289 -0.62 -3.20 20.64
CA ARG A 289 0.72 -3.36 20.09
C ARG A 289 1.36 -4.61 20.63
N VAL A 290 1.91 -5.43 19.73
CA VAL A 290 2.54 -6.71 20.04
C VAL A 290 3.99 -6.74 19.52
N PRO A 291 4.85 -7.61 20.06
CA PRO A 291 6.27 -7.65 19.69
C PRO A 291 6.53 -8.42 18.37
N THR A 292 5.78 -8.09 17.33
CA THR A 292 6.03 -8.52 15.95
C THR A 292 6.56 -7.34 15.15
N ASN A 293 7.43 -7.58 14.18
CA ASN A 293 8.10 -6.52 13.43
C ASN A 293 7.22 -5.93 12.34
N ASP A 294 6.38 -6.74 11.73
CA ASP A 294 5.44 -6.36 10.67
C ASP A 294 4.26 -7.33 10.67
N VAL A 295 3.30 -7.06 9.81
CA VAL A 295 1.99 -7.70 9.68
C VAL A 295 1.13 -7.53 10.93
N SER A 296 -0.06 -7.05 10.71
CA SER A 296 -1.08 -6.77 11.72
C SER A 296 -2.37 -7.48 11.35
N VAL A 297 -3.29 -7.56 12.32
CA VAL A 297 -4.61 -8.16 12.08
C VAL A 297 -5.72 -7.25 12.59
N VAL A 298 -6.80 -7.17 11.82
CA VAL A 298 -8.09 -6.60 12.21
C VAL A 298 -8.99 -7.73 12.72
N ASP A 299 -9.50 -7.58 13.93
CA ASP A 299 -10.59 -8.34 14.53
C ASP A 299 -11.83 -7.45 14.49
N LEU A 300 -12.75 -7.73 13.58
CA LEU A 300 -14.00 -6.99 13.41
C LEU A 300 -15.16 -7.80 13.98
N THR A 301 -15.73 -7.36 15.08
CA THR A 301 -16.97 -7.93 15.63
C THR A 301 -18.13 -7.03 15.23
N ALA A 302 -19.11 -7.57 14.50
CA ALA A 302 -20.20 -6.79 13.92
C ALA A 302 -21.57 -7.47 14.18
N ARG A 303 -22.57 -6.64 14.47
CA ARG A 303 -23.98 -7.00 14.38
C ARG A 303 -24.51 -6.57 13.02
N LEU A 304 -25.08 -7.53 12.33
CA LEU A 304 -25.63 -7.36 10.98
C LEU A 304 -27.12 -7.02 11.06
N LYS A 305 -27.62 -6.34 10.05
CA LYS A 305 -29.07 -6.05 9.92
C LYS A 305 -29.85 -7.25 9.40
N THR A 306 -29.21 -8.04 8.53
CA THR A 306 -29.81 -9.19 7.87
C THR A 306 -29.23 -10.47 8.48
N ASN A 307 -30.10 -11.42 8.79
CA ASN A 307 -29.70 -12.75 9.19
C ASN A 307 -29.02 -13.48 8.04
N THR A 308 -27.93 -14.19 8.34
CA THR A 308 -27.10 -14.90 7.36
C THR A 308 -26.35 -16.05 8.02
N THR A 309 -25.52 -16.75 7.28
CA THR A 309 -24.59 -17.77 7.79
C THR A 309 -23.14 -17.34 7.57
N TYR A 310 -22.22 -17.94 8.31
CA TYR A 310 -20.78 -17.66 8.13
C TYR A 310 -20.29 -18.02 6.71
N GLU A 311 -20.81 -19.13 6.18
CA GLU A 311 -20.50 -19.60 4.82
C GLU A 311 -20.95 -18.60 3.74
N GLU A 312 -22.12 -17.98 3.92
CA GLU A 312 -22.59 -16.96 2.97
C GLU A 312 -21.76 -15.67 3.06
N ILE A 313 -21.31 -15.30 4.26
CA ILE A 313 -20.36 -14.19 4.46
C ILE A 313 -19.05 -14.48 3.73
N CYS A 314 -18.46 -15.65 3.95
CA CYS A 314 -17.22 -16.09 3.30
C CYS A 314 -17.35 -16.08 1.78
N LYS A 315 -18.48 -16.58 1.25
CA LYS A 315 -18.78 -16.58 -0.19
C LYS A 315 -18.82 -15.16 -0.76
N LYS A 316 -19.48 -14.21 -0.05
CA LYS A 316 -19.53 -12.81 -0.48
C LYS A 316 -18.18 -12.13 -0.49
N ILE A 317 -17.33 -12.39 0.51
CA ILE A 317 -15.97 -11.85 0.55
C ILE A 317 -15.12 -12.45 -0.58
N LYS A 318 -15.21 -13.76 -0.81
CA LYS A 318 -14.52 -14.43 -1.90
C LYS A 318 -14.93 -13.89 -3.27
N GLU A 319 -16.22 -13.76 -3.52
CA GLU A 319 -16.76 -13.17 -4.76
C GLU A 319 -16.21 -11.73 -4.95
N ALA A 320 -16.21 -10.91 -3.91
CA ALA A 320 -15.66 -9.56 -3.97
C ALA A 320 -14.16 -9.55 -4.28
N SER A 321 -13.37 -10.43 -3.66
CA SER A 321 -11.91 -10.52 -3.87
C SER A 321 -11.54 -10.94 -5.30
N GLU A 322 -12.38 -11.70 -5.96
CA GLU A 322 -12.19 -12.15 -7.34
C GLU A 322 -12.72 -11.13 -8.39
N THR A 323 -13.52 -10.15 -7.95
CA THR A 323 -14.20 -9.18 -8.84
C THR A 323 -13.80 -7.74 -8.52
N TYR A 324 -14.68 -6.95 -7.91
CA TYR A 324 -14.54 -5.50 -7.73
C TYR A 324 -13.54 -5.08 -6.64
N MET A 325 -13.11 -6.02 -5.78
CA MET A 325 -12.04 -5.81 -4.78
C MET A 325 -10.74 -6.52 -5.15
N LYS A 326 -10.60 -6.96 -6.39
CA LYS A 326 -9.39 -7.64 -6.86
C LYS A 326 -8.15 -6.74 -6.71
N GLY A 327 -7.08 -7.30 -6.10
CA GLY A 327 -5.85 -6.56 -5.79
C GLY A 327 -5.93 -5.68 -4.53
N ILE A 328 -7.09 -5.67 -3.84
CA ILE A 328 -7.34 -4.95 -2.59
C ILE A 328 -7.64 -5.93 -1.48
N VAL A 329 -8.61 -6.83 -1.71
CA VAL A 329 -8.97 -7.90 -0.80
C VAL A 329 -8.45 -9.24 -1.34
N SER A 330 -7.73 -9.97 -0.51
CA SER A 330 -7.35 -11.38 -0.73
C SER A 330 -8.20 -12.27 0.18
N TYR A 331 -8.39 -13.52 -0.25
CA TYR A 331 -9.15 -14.53 0.49
C TYR A 331 -8.27 -15.75 0.75
N ILE A 332 -8.14 -16.15 2.01
CA ILE A 332 -7.34 -17.30 2.43
C ILE A 332 -8.20 -18.31 3.15
N ALA A 333 -8.04 -19.59 2.77
CA ALA A 333 -8.69 -20.74 3.36
C ALA A 333 -7.68 -21.72 4.01
N ASP A 334 -6.40 -21.36 4.05
CA ASP A 334 -5.35 -22.14 4.71
C ASP A 334 -5.21 -21.74 6.18
N ASP A 335 -4.56 -22.58 6.97
CA ASP A 335 -4.22 -22.29 8.37
C ASP A 335 -2.93 -21.45 8.41
N VAL A 336 -3.09 -20.13 8.46
CA VAL A 336 -2.00 -19.15 8.32
C VAL A 336 -1.72 -18.38 9.61
N VAL A 337 -0.53 -17.80 9.68
CA VAL A 337 -0.12 -16.87 10.73
C VAL A 337 0.43 -15.58 10.12
N SER A 338 0.67 -14.56 10.94
CA SER A 338 1.06 -13.23 10.47
C SER A 338 2.26 -13.20 9.51
N SER A 339 3.28 -14.05 9.74
CA SER A 339 4.49 -14.07 8.89
C SER A 339 4.25 -14.51 7.45
N ASP A 340 3.14 -15.24 7.20
CA ASP A 340 2.78 -15.71 5.85
C ASP A 340 2.27 -14.56 4.96
N MET A 341 1.87 -13.45 5.57
CA MET A 341 1.34 -12.25 4.88
C MET A 341 2.41 -11.21 4.59
N LEU A 342 3.68 -11.48 4.96
CA LEU A 342 4.76 -10.52 4.76
C LEU A 342 5.01 -10.26 3.27
N GLY A 343 5.01 -8.98 2.89
CA GLY A 343 5.21 -8.55 1.50
C GLY A 343 3.97 -8.71 0.61
N ASP A 344 2.81 -9.05 1.16
CA ASP A 344 1.55 -9.07 0.40
C ASP A 344 1.09 -7.63 0.11
N SER A 345 0.76 -7.35 -1.15
CA SER A 345 0.31 -6.03 -1.61
C SER A 345 -1.17 -5.74 -1.36
N HIS A 346 -1.97 -6.77 -0.97
CA HIS A 346 -3.36 -6.56 -0.56
C HIS A 346 -3.40 -5.88 0.81
N THR A 347 -4.33 -4.98 1.00
CA THR A 347 -4.49 -4.29 2.28
C THR A 347 -5.50 -4.97 3.21
N CYS A 348 -6.25 -5.93 2.70
CA CYS A 348 -7.22 -6.72 3.47
C CYS A 348 -7.13 -8.19 3.02
N ILE A 349 -6.56 -9.04 3.84
CA ILE A 349 -6.38 -10.46 3.56
C ILE A 349 -7.31 -11.20 4.51
N PHE A 350 -8.51 -11.53 4.02
CA PHE A 350 -9.54 -12.18 4.83
C PHE A 350 -9.18 -13.64 5.12
N ASP A 351 -9.25 -14.02 6.40
CA ASP A 351 -8.99 -15.36 6.89
C ASP A 351 -10.32 -16.08 7.18
N GLU A 352 -10.66 -17.01 6.30
CA GLU A 352 -11.91 -17.78 6.39
C GLU A 352 -12.01 -18.58 7.69
N LYS A 353 -10.90 -19.20 8.12
CA LYS A 353 -10.90 -20.13 9.24
C LYS A 353 -10.78 -19.48 10.61
N ALA A 354 -10.30 -18.24 10.68
CA ALA A 354 -10.11 -17.54 11.93
C ALA A 354 -11.35 -16.81 12.45
N GLY A 355 -12.38 -16.61 11.60
CA GLY A 355 -13.63 -15.97 12.00
C GLY A 355 -14.60 -16.93 12.69
N ILE A 356 -15.56 -16.37 13.39
CA ILE A 356 -16.64 -17.12 14.10
C ILE A 356 -17.96 -16.36 14.03
N MET A 357 -19.05 -17.06 14.11
CA MET A 357 -20.40 -16.51 14.21
C MET A 357 -21.09 -17.04 15.46
N LEU A 358 -21.71 -16.14 16.26
CA LEU A 358 -22.38 -16.52 17.51
C LEU A 358 -23.85 -16.88 17.28
N ASP A 359 -24.51 -16.07 16.48
CA ASP A 359 -25.91 -16.26 16.07
C ASP A 359 -26.04 -15.82 14.59
N ASP A 360 -27.25 -15.83 14.04
CA ASP A 360 -27.50 -15.56 12.61
C ASP A 360 -27.21 -14.10 12.17
N ASN A 361 -26.82 -13.19 13.08
CA ASN A 361 -26.49 -11.82 12.76
C ASN A 361 -25.35 -11.20 13.59
N PHE A 362 -24.62 -12.01 14.38
CA PHE A 362 -23.49 -11.51 15.18
C PHE A 362 -22.22 -12.29 14.88
N VAL A 363 -21.28 -11.64 14.20
CA VAL A 363 -20.11 -12.27 13.59
C VAL A 363 -18.81 -11.56 14.01
N LYS A 364 -17.75 -12.35 14.14
CA LYS A 364 -16.36 -11.91 14.24
C LYS A 364 -15.62 -12.30 12.96
N LEU A 365 -15.00 -11.33 12.30
CA LEU A 365 -14.24 -11.50 11.06
C LEU A 365 -12.79 -11.10 11.30
N ILE A 366 -11.88 -11.89 10.75
CA ILE A 366 -10.43 -11.68 10.86
C ILE A 366 -9.86 -11.35 9.49
N ALA A 367 -9.07 -10.28 9.43
CA ALA A 367 -8.34 -9.91 8.22
C ALA A 367 -6.92 -9.46 8.56
N TRP A 368 -5.95 -10.06 7.89
CA TRP A 368 -4.53 -9.72 7.98
C TRP A 368 -4.18 -8.56 7.05
N TYR A 369 -3.11 -7.85 7.34
CA TYR A 369 -2.54 -6.85 6.45
C TYR A 369 -1.06 -6.61 6.76
N ASP A 370 -0.25 -6.57 5.71
CA ASP A 370 1.09 -6.02 5.83
C ASP A 370 0.95 -4.49 5.97
N ASN A 371 1.18 -4.00 7.19
CA ASN A 371 0.94 -2.59 7.54
C ASN A 371 1.94 -1.62 6.92
N GLU A 372 2.99 -2.13 6.28
CA GLU A 372 4.01 -1.37 5.57
C GLU A 372 3.92 -1.56 4.06
N TRP A 373 4.01 -2.81 3.56
CA TRP A 373 4.05 -3.11 2.14
C TRP A 373 2.70 -2.92 1.46
N GLY A 374 1.65 -3.57 1.95
CA GLY A 374 0.30 -3.44 1.39
C GLY A 374 -0.16 -1.99 1.41
N TYR A 375 0.05 -1.30 2.55
CA TYR A 375 -0.27 0.11 2.68
C TYR A 375 0.50 1.01 1.70
N SER A 376 1.81 0.80 1.54
CA SER A 376 2.64 1.60 0.62
C SER A 376 2.27 1.37 -0.84
N ASN A 377 1.85 0.16 -1.22
CA ASN A 377 1.29 -0.11 -2.54
C ASN A 377 0.03 0.75 -2.79
N LYS A 378 -0.87 0.88 -1.81
CA LYS A 378 -2.09 1.69 -1.96
C LYS A 378 -1.83 3.20 -1.98
N VAL A 379 -0.74 3.68 -1.35
CA VAL A 379 -0.28 5.07 -1.56
C VAL A 379 0.07 5.30 -3.03
N VAL A 380 0.81 4.38 -3.64
CA VAL A 380 1.22 4.46 -5.05
C VAL A 380 0.01 4.26 -5.99
N ASP A 381 -0.90 3.34 -5.66
CA ASP A 381 -2.15 3.12 -6.41
C ASP A 381 -3.06 4.35 -6.38
N LEU A 382 -3.16 5.05 -5.23
CA LEU A 382 -3.92 6.30 -5.14
C LEU A 382 -3.32 7.38 -6.04
N ILE A 383 -1.99 7.52 -6.09
CA ILE A 383 -1.32 8.45 -7.01
C ILE A 383 -1.63 8.10 -8.47
N ALA A 384 -1.58 6.81 -8.85
CA ALA A 384 -1.92 6.37 -10.20
C ALA A 384 -3.38 6.71 -10.56
N HIS A 385 -4.31 6.50 -9.62
CA HIS A 385 -5.71 6.86 -9.78
C HIS A 385 -5.88 8.37 -9.98
N MET A 386 -5.31 9.19 -9.07
CA MET A 386 -5.34 10.66 -9.17
C MET A 386 -4.82 11.12 -10.53
N TYR A 387 -3.63 10.63 -10.94
CA TYR A 387 -3.07 10.96 -12.24
C TYR A 387 -4.00 10.61 -13.40
N SER A 388 -4.62 9.42 -13.36
CA SER A 388 -5.53 8.97 -14.41
C SER A 388 -6.79 9.85 -14.54
N VAL A 389 -7.25 10.42 -13.43
CA VAL A 389 -8.38 11.36 -13.40
C VAL A 389 -7.94 12.74 -13.86
N ASP A 390 -6.78 13.23 -13.37
CA ASP A 390 -6.22 14.54 -13.73
C ASP A 390 -5.93 14.68 -15.24
N GLN A 391 -5.53 13.57 -15.89
CA GLN A 391 -5.28 13.57 -17.35
C GLN A 391 -6.54 13.62 -18.21
N LYS A 392 -7.70 13.38 -17.63
CA LYS A 392 -9.00 13.39 -18.34
C LYS A 392 -9.75 14.72 -18.19
N ALA A 393 -9.29 15.58 -17.29
CA ALA A 393 -9.87 16.88 -16.98
C ALA A 393 -9.27 18.00 -17.84
#